data_336804412c971ef77b1a63353495f6e8
#
_entry.id   336804412c971ef77b1a63353495f6e8
#
_cell.length_a   1.000
_cell.length_b   1.000
_cell.length_c   1.000
_cell.angle_alpha   90.00
_cell.angle_beta   90.00
_cell.angle_gamma   90.00
#
_symmetry.space_group_name_H-M   'P 1'
#
loop_
_entity.id
_entity.type
_entity.pdbx_description
1 polymer ?
#
loop_
_entity_poly.entity_id
_entity_poly.type
_entity_poly.pdbx_seq_one_letter_code
_entity_poly.pdbx_strand_id
1 'polypeptide(L)'
;QNPELTHQNGTHPASHLREQLSFLYRLALHLKAQREVVRGKPETFNRPDYTFRLVGNDGAEPTGHEQVQIGTRQRGAPLDLMVAEAMILANSTWGQWLAEHGVPGIYRSQASLAPGVKVRMGTKALPHAGIGVKSYAWSTSPLRRYTDLVNQWQIIACARHGKTAPLAAPFKPKDADLFSIVSGFDAAYSAYNGYQGAI
;
A
#
# COMPACT_ATOMS: atom_id res chain seq x y z
N GLN A 1 -6.27 -4.28 26.01
CA GLN A 1 -5.29 -3.85 27.03
C GLN A 1 -3.99 -4.56 26.68
N ASN A 2 -3.00 -3.82 26.22
CA ASN A 2 -1.68 -4.34 25.88
C ASN A 2 -0.76 -4.09 27.10
N PRO A 3 -0.33 -5.12 27.86
CA PRO A 3 0.42 -4.95 29.11
C PRO A 3 1.83 -4.37 28.92
N GLU A 4 2.37 -4.39 27.72
CA GLU A 4 3.77 -3.99 27.49
C GLU A 4 4.04 -2.48 27.47
N LEU A 5 3.02 -1.64 27.54
CA LEU A 5 3.18 -0.19 27.53
C LEU A 5 3.18 0.47 28.93
N THR A 6 3.06 -0.30 30.02
CA THR A 6 2.77 0.27 31.34
C THR A 6 3.90 0.22 32.37
N HIS A 7 5.05 -0.43 32.13
CA HIS A 7 6.08 -0.48 33.14
C HIS A 7 7.51 -0.30 32.58
N GLN A 8 7.91 0.95 32.42
CA GLN A 8 9.30 1.36 32.67
C GLN A 8 9.30 2.84 33.08
N ASN A 9 9.54 3.10 34.36
CA ASN A 9 9.89 4.42 34.92
C ASN A 9 11.32 4.81 34.52
N GLY A 10 11.51 5.02 33.23
CA GLY A 10 12.66 5.68 32.65
C GLY A 10 12.14 6.51 31.49
N THR A 11 12.59 7.73 31.38
CA THR A 11 12.28 8.61 30.24
C THR A 11 12.79 7.98 28.94
N HIS A 12 11.99 7.09 28.36
CA HIS A 12 12.30 6.50 27.07
C HIS A 12 12.44 7.64 26.05
N PRO A 13 13.48 7.65 25.19
CA PRO A 13 13.73 8.73 24.21
C PRO A 13 12.51 9.08 23.35
N ALA A 14 11.56 8.16 23.18
CA ALA A 14 10.33 8.37 22.40
C ALA A 14 9.12 8.82 23.23
N SER A 15 9.26 9.14 24.53
CA SER A 15 8.14 9.56 25.38
C SER A 15 7.43 10.81 24.84
N HIS A 16 8.18 11.74 24.21
CA HIS A 16 7.63 12.94 23.58
C HIS A 16 6.73 12.66 22.36
N LEU A 17 6.81 11.48 21.76
CA LEU A 17 5.96 11.08 20.62
C LEU A 17 4.67 10.38 21.06
N ARG A 18 4.49 10.12 22.35
CA ARG A 18 3.37 9.31 22.84
C ARG A 18 2.00 9.88 22.48
N GLU A 19 1.84 11.19 22.61
CA GLU A 19 0.55 11.85 22.29
C GLU A 19 0.26 11.81 20.80
N GLN A 20 1.26 12.12 19.98
CA GLN A 20 1.15 12.09 18.51
C GLN A 20 0.83 10.67 18.01
N LEU A 21 1.54 9.67 18.52
CA LEU A 21 1.29 8.27 18.15
C LEU A 21 -0.08 7.80 18.62
N SER A 22 -0.53 8.20 19.81
CA SER A 22 -1.86 7.88 20.30
C SER A 22 -2.96 8.53 19.45
N PHE A 23 -2.75 9.77 19.00
CA PHE A 23 -3.66 10.45 18.08
C PHE A 23 -3.72 9.73 16.72
N LEU A 24 -2.57 9.44 16.12
CA LEU A 24 -2.48 8.74 14.83
C LEU A 24 -3.10 7.34 14.89
N TYR A 25 -2.92 6.64 15.99
CA TYR A 25 -3.55 5.32 16.17
C TYR A 25 -5.07 5.41 16.21
N ARG A 26 -5.62 6.37 16.97
CA ARG A 26 -7.09 6.59 16.99
C ARG A 26 -7.63 7.01 15.63
N LEU A 27 -6.89 7.87 14.90
CA LEU A 27 -7.24 8.22 13.52
C LEU A 27 -7.24 6.99 12.62
N ALA A 28 -6.22 6.14 12.71
CA ALA A 28 -6.13 4.91 11.93
C ALA A 28 -7.31 3.96 12.21
N LEU A 29 -7.66 3.78 13.48
CA LEU A 29 -8.85 2.99 13.85
C LEU A 29 -10.14 3.56 13.24
N HIS A 30 -10.30 4.89 13.25
CA HIS A 30 -11.46 5.54 12.67
C HIS A 30 -11.52 5.36 11.15
N LEU A 31 -10.42 5.58 10.44
CA LEU A 31 -10.32 5.36 8.99
C LEU A 31 -10.63 3.92 8.62
N LYS A 32 -10.07 2.96 9.35
CA LYS A 32 -10.35 1.53 9.15
C LYS A 32 -11.83 1.24 9.32
N ALA A 33 -12.46 1.73 10.40
CA ALA A 33 -13.88 1.51 10.66
C ALA A 33 -14.76 2.06 9.51
N GLN A 34 -14.45 3.25 8.98
CA GLN A 34 -15.16 3.81 7.85
C GLN A 34 -15.02 2.95 6.58
N ARG A 35 -13.82 2.44 6.30
CA ARG A 35 -13.59 1.55 5.16
C ARG A 35 -14.31 0.21 5.31
N GLU A 36 -14.37 -0.33 6.51
CA GLU A 36 -15.07 -1.60 6.81
C GLU A 36 -16.58 -1.48 6.60
N VAL A 37 -17.18 -0.32 6.86
CA VAL A 37 -18.59 -0.05 6.49
C VAL A 37 -18.78 -0.15 4.98
N VAL A 38 -17.93 0.50 4.18
CA VAL A 38 -17.98 0.43 2.71
C VAL A 38 -17.71 -0.97 2.20
N ARG A 39 -16.81 -1.69 2.84
CA ARG A 39 -16.43 -3.07 2.52
C ARG A 39 -17.53 -4.08 2.86
N GLY A 40 -18.41 -3.74 3.81
CA GLY A 40 -19.52 -4.60 4.28
C GLY A 40 -19.08 -5.72 5.22
N LYS A 41 -17.79 -5.84 5.57
CA LYS A 41 -17.26 -6.80 6.53
C LYS A 41 -15.93 -6.36 7.13
N PRO A 42 -15.59 -6.77 8.35
CA PRO A 42 -14.31 -6.49 8.98
C PRO A 42 -13.12 -7.00 8.15
N GLU A 43 -11.99 -6.30 8.25
CA GLU A 43 -10.73 -6.72 7.67
C GLU A 43 -10.00 -7.62 8.66
N THR A 44 -9.75 -8.86 8.25
CA THR A 44 -9.06 -9.85 9.08
C THR A 44 -7.67 -10.12 8.53
N PHE A 45 -6.65 -10.04 9.39
CA PHE A 45 -5.25 -10.36 9.05
C PHE A 45 -4.91 -11.75 9.58
N ASN A 46 -5.37 -12.79 8.88
CA ASN A 46 -5.22 -14.17 9.33
C ASN A 46 -3.97 -14.88 8.76
N ARG A 47 -3.15 -14.20 7.96
CA ARG A 47 -1.94 -14.79 7.40
C ARG A 47 -0.73 -14.30 8.19
N PRO A 48 0.06 -15.21 8.77
CA PRO A 48 1.35 -14.85 9.35
C PRO A 48 2.29 -14.34 8.24
N ASP A 49 3.14 -13.40 8.60
CA ASP A 49 4.23 -12.93 7.77
C ASP A 49 5.49 -13.70 8.16
N TYR A 50 6.10 -14.41 7.22
CA TYR A 50 7.31 -15.16 7.49
C TYR A 50 8.54 -14.31 7.21
N THR A 51 9.50 -14.33 8.13
CA THR A 51 10.83 -13.72 7.93
C THR A 51 11.85 -14.84 7.87
N PHE A 52 12.78 -14.72 6.93
CA PHE A 52 13.87 -15.68 6.74
C PHE A 52 15.18 -14.96 7.06
N ARG A 53 16.00 -15.56 7.90
CA ARG A 53 17.32 -15.05 8.25
C ARG A 53 18.36 -16.16 8.10
N LEU A 54 19.45 -15.88 7.42
CA LEU A 54 20.60 -16.77 7.39
C LEU A 54 21.39 -16.60 8.70
N VAL A 55 21.64 -17.71 9.38
CA VAL A 55 22.43 -17.74 10.62
C VAL A 55 23.87 -18.06 10.26
N GLY A 56 24.82 -17.30 10.83
CA GLY A 56 26.25 -17.47 10.57
C GLY A 56 26.74 -16.79 9.29
N ASN A 57 25.90 -15.95 8.66
CA ASN A 57 26.31 -15.14 7.51
C ASN A 57 26.31 -13.65 7.91
N ASP A 58 27.48 -13.10 8.23
CA ASP A 58 27.66 -11.71 8.64
C ASP A 58 27.74 -10.75 7.42
N GLY A 59 26.88 -10.96 6.43
CA GLY A 59 26.83 -10.14 5.22
C GLY A 59 27.73 -10.62 4.08
N ALA A 60 28.37 -11.79 4.22
CA ALA A 60 29.08 -12.45 3.13
C ALA A 60 28.09 -13.06 2.10
N GLU A 61 28.58 -13.36 0.89
CA GLU A 61 27.77 -14.08 -0.08
C GLU A 61 27.37 -15.46 0.46
N PRO A 62 26.08 -15.87 0.33
CA PRO A 62 25.61 -17.15 0.82
C PRO A 62 26.34 -18.32 0.13
N THR A 63 26.79 -19.28 0.92
CA THR A 63 27.49 -20.50 0.44
C THR A 63 26.54 -21.64 0.15
N GLY A 64 25.28 -21.54 0.60
CA GLY A 64 24.26 -22.57 0.49
C GLY A 64 24.26 -23.59 1.63
N HIS A 65 25.14 -23.44 2.61
CA HIS A 65 25.28 -24.33 3.78
C HIS A 65 24.80 -23.68 5.10
N GLU A 66 24.36 -22.43 5.04
CA GLU A 66 23.88 -21.69 6.21
C GLU A 66 22.55 -22.25 6.70
N GLN A 67 22.35 -22.19 8.02
CA GLN A 67 21.05 -22.45 8.61
C GLN A 67 20.08 -21.32 8.32
N VAL A 68 18.87 -21.65 7.85
CA VAL A 68 17.78 -20.70 7.68
C VAL A 68 16.92 -20.67 8.94
N GLN A 69 16.93 -19.54 9.64
CA GLN A 69 16.00 -19.30 10.73
C GLN A 69 14.71 -18.70 10.19
N ILE A 70 13.58 -19.36 10.45
CA ILE A 70 12.26 -18.90 10.05
C ILE A 70 11.59 -18.26 11.27
N GLY A 71 11.30 -16.96 11.17
CA GLY A 71 10.52 -16.22 12.16
C GLY A 71 9.10 -15.98 11.66
N THR A 72 8.14 -15.88 12.56
CA THR A 72 6.77 -15.47 12.25
C THR A 72 6.50 -14.11 12.86
N ARG A 73 5.96 -13.20 12.06
CA ARG A 73 5.47 -11.90 12.51
C ARG A 73 3.95 -11.86 12.39
N GLN A 74 3.27 -11.57 13.48
CA GLN A 74 1.84 -11.27 13.42
C GLN A 74 1.64 -9.85 12.87
N ARG A 75 0.82 -9.73 11.83
CA ARG A 75 0.36 -8.43 11.33
C ARG A 75 -0.70 -7.86 12.28
N GLY A 76 -0.78 -6.55 12.36
CA GLY A 76 -1.81 -5.87 13.14
C GLY A 76 -1.30 -5.18 14.40
N ALA A 77 0.01 -5.03 14.55
CA ALA A 77 0.57 -4.13 15.56
C ALA A 77 0.06 -2.69 15.34
N PRO A 78 -0.09 -1.87 16.39
CA PRO A 78 -0.60 -0.50 16.27
C PRO A 78 0.13 0.35 15.22
N LEU A 79 1.45 0.23 15.12
CA LEU A 79 2.25 0.95 14.12
C LEU A 79 1.99 0.46 12.70
N ASP A 80 1.82 -0.86 12.50
CA ASP A 80 1.45 -1.42 11.19
C ASP A 80 0.11 -0.86 10.71
N LEU A 81 -0.87 -0.76 11.61
CA LEU A 81 -2.18 -0.19 11.31
C LEU A 81 -2.07 1.29 10.92
N MET A 82 -1.35 2.09 11.70
CA MET A 82 -1.17 3.52 11.39
C MET A 82 -0.55 3.73 10.00
N VAL A 83 0.52 3.00 9.69
CA VAL A 83 1.18 3.10 8.38
C VAL A 83 0.26 2.61 7.26
N ALA A 84 -0.43 1.49 7.45
CA ALA A 84 -1.35 0.95 6.45
C ALA A 84 -2.49 1.92 6.13
N GLU A 85 -3.15 2.48 7.15
CA GLU A 85 -4.25 3.43 6.96
C GLU A 85 -3.79 4.75 6.35
N ALA A 86 -2.62 5.27 6.73
CA ALA A 86 -2.04 6.46 6.11
C ALA A 86 -1.75 6.23 4.62
N MET A 87 -1.20 5.06 4.25
CA MET A 87 -0.96 4.70 2.86
C MET A 87 -2.27 4.53 2.07
N ILE A 88 -3.29 3.93 2.67
CA ILE A 88 -4.60 3.75 2.02
C ILE A 88 -5.26 5.12 1.81
N LEU A 89 -5.25 5.98 2.82
CA LEU A 89 -5.77 7.33 2.72
C LEU A 89 -5.08 8.12 1.59
N ALA A 90 -3.75 8.14 1.57
CA ALA A 90 -2.97 8.83 0.54
C ALA A 90 -3.29 8.29 -0.86
N ASN A 91 -3.22 6.97 -1.07
CA ASN A 91 -3.45 6.33 -2.37
C ASN A 91 -4.89 6.51 -2.85
N SER A 92 -5.88 6.51 -1.95
CA SER A 92 -7.28 6.74 -2.29
C SER A 92 -7.54 8.21 -2.64
N THR A 93 -7.04 9.14 -1.82
CA THR A 93 -7.21 10.59 -2.02
C THR A 93 -6.54 11.04 -3.33
N TRP A 94 -5.31 10.64 -3.56
CA TRP A 94 -4.59 11.01 -4.78
C TRP A 94 -5.18 10.34 -6.02
N GLY A 95 -5.67 9.10 -5.90
CA GLY A 95 -6.37 8.44 -7.00
C GLY A 95 -7.64 9.19 -7.39
N GLN A 96 -8.42 9.63 -6.41
CA GLN A 96 -9.61 10.44 -6.65
C GLN A 96 -9.24 11.81 -7.25
N TRP A 97 -8.22 12.46 -6.72
CA TRP A 97 -7.75 13.76 -7.18
C TRP A 97 -7.27 13.74 -8.64
N LEU A 98 -6.53 12.71 -9.06
CA LEU A 98 -6.17 12.51 -10.46
C LEU A 98 -7.41 12.39 -11.36
N ALA A 99 -8.40 11.62 -10.94
CA ALA A 99 -9.64 11.43 -11.69
C ALA A 99 -10.43 12.75 -11.82
N GLU A 100 -10.54 13.53 -10.76
CA GLU A 100 -11.19 14.84 -10.74
C GLU A 100 -10.52 15.87 -11.66
N HIS A 101 -9.20 15.76 -11.85
CA HIS A 101 -8.44 16.63 -12.76
C HIS A 101 -8.41 16.10 -14.20
N GLY A 102 -9.03 14.95 -14.49
CA GLY A 102 -9.01 14.33 -15.82
C GLY A 102 -7.61 13.85 -16.23
N VAL A 103 -6.72 13.66 -15.27
CA VAL A 103 -5.37 13.13 -15.48
C VAL A 103 -5.40 11.61 -15.25
N PRO A 104 -4.93 10.79 -16.21
CA PRO A 104 -4.92 9.35 -16.04
C PRO A 104 -3.90 8.94 -14.97
N GLY A 105 -4.24 7.88 -14.23
CA GLY A 105 -3.35 7.24 -13.27
C GLY A 105 -3.37 5.74 -13.45
N ILE A 106 -2.54 5.03 -12.69
CA ILE A 106 -2.54 3.57 -12.61
C ILE A 106 -3.25 3.18 -11.32
N TYR A 107 -4.43 2.56 -11.48
CA TYR A 107 -5.32 2.19 -10.40
C TYR A 107 -5.35 0.68 -10.18
N ARG A 108 -5.62 0.29 -8.95
CA ARG A 108 -6.02 -1.07 -8.60
C ARG A 108 -7.50 -1.06 -8.23
N SER A 109 -8.25 -1.98 -8.80
CA SER A 109 -9.68 -2.11 -8.57
C SER A 109 -10.08 -3.54 -8.27
N GLN A 110 -11.16 -3.71 -7.54
CA GLN A 110 -11.78 -5.01 -7.27
C GLN A 110 -13.28 -4.82 -7.19
N ALA A 111 -14.01 -5.47 -8.09
CA ALA A 111 -15.45 -5.25 -8.25
C ALA A 111 -16.27 -5.72 -7.03
N SER A 112 -15.88 -6.82 -6.40
CA SER A 112 -16.56 -7.37 -5.23
C SER A 112 -15.62 -8.26 -4.40
N LEU A 113 -16.10 -8.69 -3.22
CA LEU A 113 -15.42 -9.67 -2.35
C LEU A 113 -15.86 -11.12 -2.63
N ALA A 114 -16.59 -11.36 -3.72
CA ALA A 114 -16.98 -12.70 -4.09
C ALA A 114 -15.76 -13.58 -4.42
N PRO A 115 -15.84 -14.91 -4.14
CA PRO A 115 -14.76 -15.83 -4.49
C PRO A 115 -14.42 -15.75 -5.99
N GLY A 116 -13.13 -15.76 -6.30
CA GLY A 116 -12.64 -15.68 -7.68
C GLY A 116 -12.52 -14.27 -8.27
N VAL A 117 -13.08 -13.23 -7.64
CA VAL A 117 -12.93 -11.85 -8.11
C VAL A 117 -11.53 -11.34 -7.74
N LYS A 118 -10.68 -11.20 -8.74
CA LYS A 118 -9.28 -10.74 -8.59
C LYS A 118 -9.19 -9.22 -8.62
N VAL A 119 -8.16 -8.71 -7.98
CA VAL A 119 -7.73 -7.31 -8.15
C VAL A 119 -7.18 -7.14 -9.56
N ARG A 120 -7.53 -6.03 -10.20
CA ARG A 120 -7.08 -5.68 -11.56
C ARG A 120 -6.33 -4.35 -11.55
N MET A 121 -5.34 -4.24 -12.40
CA MET A 121 -4.71 -2.96 -12.73
C MET A 121 -5.35 -2.33 -13.96
N GLY A 122 -5.40 -1.01 -13.99
CA GLY A 122 -5.93 -0.27 -15.14
C GLY A 122 -5.81 1.23 -14.96
N THR A 123 -6.22 1.97 -16.00
CA THR A 123 -6.10 3.44 -16.02
C THR A 123 -7.38 4.17 -15.61
N LYS A 124 -8.41 3.44 -15.18
CA LYS A 124 -9.69 4.02 -14.72
C LYS A 124 -9.79 3.98 -13.19
N ALA A 125 -10.26 5.06 -12.60
CA ALA A 125 -10.57 5.16 -11.18
C ALA A 125 -11.85 4.37 -10.85
N LEU A 126 -11.70 3.08 -10.57
CA LEU A 126 -12.78 2.18 -10.18
C LEU A 126 -12.66 1.80 -8.70
N PRO A 127 -13.77 1.42 -8.05
CA PRO A 127 -13.77 1.01 -6.64
C PRO A 127 -12.89 -0.22 -6.37
N HIS A 128 -12.36 -0.28 -5.16
CA HIS A 128 -11.62 -1.44 -4.65
C HIS A 128 -12.36 -2.03 -3.44
N ALA A 129 -13.23 -3.01 -3.70
CA ALA A 129 -14.10 -3.62 -2.68
C ALA A 129 -13.29 -4.23 -1.51
N GLY A 130 -12.15 -4.85 -1.80
CA GLY A 130 -11.29 -5.47 -0.78
C GLY A 130 -10.68 -4.49 0.22
N ILE A 131 -10.46 -3.24 -0.19
CA ILE A 131 -9.97 -2.17 0.68
C ILE A 131 -11.13 -1.34 1.23
N GLY A 132 -12.26 -1.27 0.53
CA GLY A 132 -13.41 -0.43 0.89
C GLY A 132 -13.22 1.04 0.53
N VAL A 133 -12.66 1.33 -0.65
CA VAL A 133 -12.44 2.70 -1.14
C VAL A 133 -12.98 2.89 -2.55
N LYS A 134 -13.33 4.13 -2.90
CA LYS A 134 -13.91 4.49 -4.20
C LYS A 134 -12.90 4.46 -5.36
N SER A 135 -11.63 4.68 -5.06
CA SER A 135 -10.51 4.59 -5.99
C SER A 135 -9.23 4.27 -5.24
N TYR A 136 -8.29 3.62 -5.90
CA TYR A 136 -7.02 3.26 -5.26
C TYR A 136 -5.88 3.28 -6.28
N ALA A 137 -5.04 4.30 -6.22
CA ALA A 137 -3.86 4.46 -7.07
C ALA A 137 -2.59 4.34 -6.22
N TRP A 138 -1.75 3.35 -6.51
CA TRP A 138 -0.49 3.20 -5.81
C TRP A 138 0.45 4.37 -6.09
N SER A 139 0.92 5.03 -5.04
CA SER A 139 1.80 6.19 -5.13
C SER A 139 2.77 6.34 -3.96
N THR A 140 2.69 5.43 -2.97
CA THR A 140 3.42 5.53 -1.70
C THR A 140 4.74 4.77 -1.65
N SER A 141 5.14 4.08 -2.72
CA SER A 141 6.38 3.29 -2.76
C SER A 141 7.13 3.41 -4.10
N PRO A 142 7.48 4.63 -4.57
CA PRO A 142 8.06 4.85 -5.90
C PRO A 142 9.46 4.25 -6.07
N LEU A 143 10.20 4.02 -4.99
CA LEU A 143 11.54 3.42 -5.06
C LEU A 143 11.54 1.95 -5.46
N ARG A 144 10.42 1.25 -5.23
CA ARG A 144 10.32 -0.20 -5.48
C ARG A 144 9.18 -0.59 -6.43
N ARG A 145 8.30 0.33 -6.79
CA ARG A 145 7.20 0.09 -7.73
C ARG A 145 7.16 1.21 -8.76
N TYR A 146 7.44 0.86 -9.99
CA TYR A 146 7.46 1.82 -11.09
C TYR A 146 6.09 2.50 -11.32
N THR A 147 4.99 1.77 -11.11
CA THR A 147 3.63 2.32 -11.17
C THR A 147 3.39 3.45 -10.18
N ASP A 148 4.00 3.38 -9.00
CA ASP A 148 3.91 4.45 -7.99
C ASP A 148 4.65 5.71 -8.46
N LEU A 149 5.81 5.54 -9.08
CA LEU A 149 6.59 6.65 -9.64
C LEU A 149 5.81 7.35 -10.77
N VAL A 150 5.21 6.58 -11.67
CA VAL A 150 4.34 7.10 -12.73
C VAL A 150 3.17 7.90 -12.14
N ASN A 151 2.47 7.37 -11.14
CA ASN A 151 1.40 8.09 -10.47
C ASN A 151 1.90 9.36 -9.78
N GLN A 152 3.08 9.37 -9.19
CA GLN A 152 3.64 10.58 -8.58
C GLN A 152 3.93 11.66 -9.63
N TRP A 153 4.42 11.32 -10.81
CA TRP A 153 4.59 12.30 -11.89
C TRP A 153 3.25 12.95 -12.29
N GLN A 154 2.20 12.15 -12.38
CA GLN A 154 0.85 12.64 -12.70
C GLN A 154 0.30 13.52 -11.56
N ILE A 155 0.50 13.13 -10.29
CA ILE A 155 0.13 13.91 -9.10
C ILE A 155 0.88 15.25 -9.09
N ILE A 156 2.19 15.25 -9.37
CA ILE A 156 3.00 16.47 -9.45
C ILE A 156 2.48 17.41 -10.54
N ALA A 157 2.07 16.87 -11.69
CA ALA A 157 1.46 17.68 -12.74
C ALA A 157 0.14 18.33 -12.27
N CYS A 158 -0.72 17.60 -11.55
CA CYS A 158 -1.92 18.16 -10.95
C CYS A 158 -1.59 19.28 -9.93
N ALA A 159 -0.60 19.06 -9.07
CA ALA A 159 -0.20 20.03 -8.06
C ALA A 159 0.35 21.33 -8.67
N ARG A 160 1.10 21.20 -9.77
CA ARG A 160 1.74 22.35 -10.43
C ARG A 160 0.81 23.11 -11.36
N HIS A 161 -0.11 22.44 -12.03
CA HIS A 161 -0.88 22.99 -13.14
C HIS A 161 -2.39 23.04 -12.90
N GLY A 162 -2.90 22.46 -11.79
CA GLY A 162 -4.33 22.54 -11.44
C GLY A 162 -5.23 22.09 -12.61
N LYS A 163 -6.14 22.94 -13.02
CA LYS A 163 -7.12 22.65 -14.09
C LYS A 163 -6.46 22.37 -15.45
N THR A 164 -5.25 22.85 -15.70
CA THR A 164 -4.51 22.61 -16.97
C THR A 164 -3.61 21.36 -16.90
N ALA A 165 -3.61 20.64 -15.80
CA ALA A 165 -2.82 19.43 -15.62
C ALA A 165 -2.99 18.39 -16.75
N PRO A 166 -4.19 18.15 -17.33
CA PRO A 166 -4.31 17.22 -18.45
C PRO A 166 -3.44 17.57 -19.67
N LEU A 167 -3.10 18.84 -19.84
CA LEU A 167 -2.21 19.29 -20.94
C LEU A 167 -0.74 19.13 -20.56
N ALA A 168 -0.38 19.22 -19.29
CA ALA A 168 1.00 19.24 -18.80
C ALA A 168 1.48 17.88 -18.27
N ALA A 169 0.56 16.98 -17.89
CA ALA A 169 0.89 15.66 -17.35
C ALA A 169 1.71 14.83 -18.35
N PRO A 170 2.70 14.05 -17.90
CA PRO A 170 3.51 13.18 -18.75
C PRO A 170 2.69 12.22 -19.63
N PHE A 171 1.68 11.59 -19.02
CA PHE A 171 0.79 10.68 -19.74
C PHE A 171 -0.60 11.29 -19.92
N LYS A 172 -1.19 11.09 -21.11
CA LYS A 172 -2.51 11.58 -21.49
C LYS A 172 -3.57 10.50 -21.40
N PRO A 173 -4.87 10.85 -21.36
CA PRO A 173 -5.93 9.85 -21.49
C PRO A 173 -5.75 8.98 -22.75
N LYS A 174 -5.86 7.67 -22.61
CA LYS A 174 -5.65 6.66 -23.67
C LYS A 174 -4.23 6.56 -24.21
N ASP A 175 -3.24 7.00 -23.45
CA ASP A 175 -1.83 6.91 -23.80
C ASP A 175 -1.39 5.44 -23.92
N ALA A 176 -0.79 5.09 -25.05
CA ALA A 176 -0.34 3.73 -25.34
C ALA A 176 0.81 3.29 -24.41
N ASP A 177 1.72 4.21 -24.09
CA ASP A 177 2.85 3.94 -23.20
C ASP A 177 2.35 3.67 -21.77
N LEU A 178 1.33 4.40 -21.30
CA LEU A 178 0.73 4.13 -20.00
C LEU A 178 0.10 2.73 -19.95
N PHE A 179 -0.59 2.30 -21.01
CA PHE A 179 -1.14 0.93 -21.09
C PHE A 179 -0.04 -0.13 -21.12
N SER A 180 1.05 0.12 -21.85
CA SER A 180 2.21 -0.78 -21.91
C SER A 180 2.86 -0.93 -20.53
N ILE A 181 3.02 0.16 -19.78
CA ILE A 181 3.53 0.14 -18.40
C ILE A 181 2.62 -0.69 -17.49
N VAL A 182 1.30 -0.51 -17.56
CA VAL A 182 0.33 -1.28 -16.76
C VAL A 182 0.45 -2.77 -17.07
N SER A 183 0.46 -3.16 -18.35
CA SER A 183 0.50 -4.57 -18.75
C SER A 183 1.83 -5.23 -18.37
N GLY A 184 2.95 -4.56 -18.61
CA GLY A 184 4.28 -5.08 -18.28
C GLY A 184 4.47 -5.25 -16.77
N PHE A 185 4.03 -4.25 -15.99
CA PHE A 185 4.12 -4.33 -14.54
C PHE A 185 3.19 -5.41 -13.96
N ASP A 186 1.94 -5.52 -14.45
CA ASP A 186 0.98 -6.51 -13.95
C ASP A 186 1.47 -7.95 -14.20
N ALA A 187 2.08 -8.21 -15.36
CA ALA A 187 2.68 -9.50 -15.69
C ALA A 187 3.84 -9.84 -14.74
N ALA A 188 4.79 -8.93 -14.55
CA ALA A 188 5.94 -9.12 -13.66
C ALA A 188 5.51 -9.28 -12.19
N TYR A 189 4.55 -8.46 -11.74
CA TYR A 189 4.04 -8.51 -10.38
C TYR A 189 3.25 -9.80 -10.11
N SER A 190 2.50 -10.29 -11.08
CA SER A 190 1.77 -11.55 -10.97
C SER A 190 2.72 -12.75 -10.88
N ALA A 191 3.79 -12.76 -11.69
CA ALA A 191 4.84 -13.80 -11.63
C ALA A 191 5.54 -13.80 -10.26
N TYR A 192 5.93 -12.63 -9.75
CA TYR A 192 6.55 -12.48 -8.44
C TYR A 192 5.63 -12.97 -7.30
N ASN A 193 4.34 -12.60 -7.32
CA ASN A 193 3.40 -13.07 -6.31
C ASN A 193 3.15 -14.58 -6.40
N GLY A 194 3.15 -15.14 -7.60
CA GLY A 194 3.06 -16.59 -7.82
C GLY A 194 4.25 -17.32 -7.17
N TYR A 195 5.46 -16.79 -7.37
CA TYR A 195 6.66 -17.33 -6.75
C TYR A 195 6.62 -17.22 -5.22
N GLN A 196 6.28 -16.05 -4.68
CA GLN A 196 6.16 -15.87 -3.22
C GLN A 196 5.08 -16.74 -2.57
N GLY A 197 4.01 -17.06 -3.29
CA GLY A 197 2.94 -17.91 -2.79
C GLY A 197 3.25 -19.41 -2.84
N ALA A 198 4.30 -19.80 -3.56
CA ALA A 198 4.76 -21.18 -3.69
C ALA A 198 5.84 -21.58 -2.66
N ILE A 199 6.46 -20.60 -2.00
CA ILE A 199 7.38 -20.78 -0.87
C ILE A 199 6.60 -20.88 0.44
#